data_d7a8bd7fc6efd5427488b3d7115cf006
#
_entry.id   d7a8bd7fc6efd5427488b3d7115cf006
#
_cell.length_a   1.000
_cell.length_b   1.000
_cell.length_c   1.000
_cell.angle_alpha   90.00
_cell.angle_beta   90.00
_cell.angle_gamma   90.00
#
_symmetry.space_group_name_H-M   'P 1'
#
loop_
_entity.id
_entity.type
_entity.pdbx_description
1 polymer ?
#
loop_
_entity_poly.entity_id
_entity_poly.type
_entity_poly.pdbx_seq_one_letter_code
_entity_poly.pdbx_strand_id
1 'polypeptide(L)'
;AIKDCVMYGTTKLRTNVDISTLDPNLNALKGVLMAKEATKDICDLQVIAFPQEGIICDPGTDKLLEEAMEMGCDVMGGMPAAEMLDEHSREHVDFVFKMAEKYNCLIDMHIDQSKDMFDRSLEYTAWLTMQHGWQGRVTGGHCTSITYQNQAHAIKVMKMLKQADVNVCANTQTLAIMGIDPEPRTRGVTRIREMVEMGINVVTAQDTICDGFHLYGTGDPLDYGLVGCYCAQYNTPEA
;
A
#
# COMPACT_ATOMS: atom_id res chain seq x y z
N ALA A 1 16.87 -9.64 -4.08
CA ALA A 1 15.62 -8.92 -4.42
C ALA A 1 15.90 -7.71 -5.31
N ILE A 2 16.59 -6.60 -4.83
CA ILE A 2 16.79 -5.37 -5.66
C ILE A 2 17.45 -5.69 -7.01
N LYS A 3 18.55 -6.44 -7.01
CA LYS A 3 19.27 -6.82 -8.24
C LYS A 3 18.38 -7.68 -9.18
N ASP A 4 17.54 -8.53 -8.63
CA ASP A 4 16.63 -9.37 -9.41
C ASP A 4 15.59 -8.48 -10.12
N CYS A 5 15.00 -7.52 -9.43
CA CYS A 5 14.10 -6.55 -10.04
C CYS A 5 14.78 -5.71 -11.13
N VAL A 6 16.03 -5.28 -10.90
CA VAL A 6 16.82 -4.52 -11.89
C VAL A 6 17.08 -5.34 -13.14
N MET A 7 17.29 -6.65 -13.03
CA MET A 7 17.43 -7.54 -14.20
C MET A 7 16.19 -7.58 -15.09
N TYR A 8 15.02 -7.32 -14.52
CA TYR A 8 13.75 -7.18 -15.25
C TYR A 8 13.41 -5.73 -15.64
N GLY A 9 14.40 -4.82 -15.54
CA GLY A 9 14.26 -3.44 -16.00
C GLY A 9 13.71 -2.45 -14.97
N THR A 10 13.56 -2.84 -13.71
CA THR A 10 13.14 -1.94 -12.64
C THR A 10 14.24 -0.94 -12.31
N THR A 11 13.96 0.35 -12.45
CA THR A 11 14.89 1.44 -12.12
C THR A 11 14.53 2.15 -10.83
N LYS A 12 13.27 2.02 -10.40
CA LYS A 12 12.75 2.57 -9.13
C LYS A 12 11.99 1.51 -8.38
N LEU A 13 12.24 1.40 -7.10
CA LEU A 13 11.57 0.48 -6.20
C LEU A 13 11.04 1.26 -4.99
N ARG A 14 9.88 0.86 -4.49
CA ARG A 14 9.38 1.29 -3.19
C ARG A 14 9.18 0.04 -2.34
N THR A 15 9.67 0.07 -1.10
CA THR A 15 9.59 -1.08 -0.19
C THR A 15 9.05 -0.67 1.17
N ASN A 16 8.15 -1.48 1.71
CA ASN A 16 7.71 -1.39 3.08
C ASN A 16 8.79 -1.99 4.00
N VAL A 17 9.07 -1.31 5.09
CA VAL A 17 9.91 -1.84 6.16
C VAL A 17 9.09 -1.80 7.43
N ASP A 18 8.88 -2.97 8.01
CA ASP A 18 8.11 -3.08 9.25
C ASP A 18 8.79 -2.31 10.39
N ILE A 19 8.01 -1.42 10.99
CA ILE A 19 8.38 -0.60 12.15
C ILE A 19 7.38 -0.94 13.25
N SER A 20 7.82 -1.72 14.21
CA SER A 20 7.00 -2.19 15.31
C SER A 20 7.82 -2.40 16.58
N THR A 21 7.15 -2.53 17.71
CA THR A 21 7.83 -2.84 18.98
C THR A 21 8.50 -4.21 19.01
N LEU A 22 8.27 -5.05 18.00
CA LEU A 22 8.97 -6.34 17.83
C LEU A 22 10.45 -6.16 17.43
N ASP A 23 10.79 -5.05 16.75
CA ASP A 23 12.18 -4.66 16.46
C ASP A 23 12.48 -3.24 16.99
N PRO A 24 12.58 -3.05 18.30
CA PRO A 24 12.76 -1.72 18.91
C PRO A 24 14.11 -1.07 18.57
N ASN A 25 15.01 -1.81 17.95
CA ASN A 25 16.31 -1.31 17.48
C ASN A 25 16.32 -0.96 16.00
N LEU A 26 15.20 -1.10 15.29
CA LEU A 26 15.08 -0.82 13.86
C LEU A 26 16.15 -1.53 13.01
N ASN A 27 16.45 -2.79 13.32
CA ASN A 27 17.49 -3.55 12.62
C ASN A 27 17.10 -3.84 11.17
N ALA A 28 15.81 -4.14 10.92
CA ALA A 28 15.27 -4.32 9.58
C ALA A 28 15.47 -3.04 8.74
N LEU A 29 15.13 -1.88 9.30
CA LEU A 29 15.33 -0.59 8.64
C LEU A 29 16.81 -0.32 8.34
N LYS A 30 17.70 -0.51 9.32
CA LYS A 30 19.15 -0.35 9.13
C LYS A 30 19.65 -1.20 7.96
N GLY A 31 19.21 -2.46 7.88
CA GLY A 31 19.56 -3.37 6.78
C GLY A 31 19.09 -2.86 5.42
N VAL A 32 17.86 -2.36 5.34
CA VAL A 32 17.30 -1.80 4.09
C VAL A 32 17.99 -0.51 3.68
N LEU A 33 18.31 0.40 4.62
CA LEU A 33 19.06 1.63 4.32
C LEU A 33 20.48 1.32 3.84
N MET A 34 21.15 0.31 4.40
CA MET A 34 22.43 -0.18 3.88
C MET A 34 22.29 -0.73 2.46
N ALA A 35 21.24 -1.48 2.17
CA ALA A 35 20.97 -2.00 0.82
C ALA A 35 20.67 -0.86 -0.17
N LYS A 36 19.91 0.17 0.25
CA LYS A 36 19.63 1.39 -0.53
C LYS A 36 20.94 2.06 -0.94
N GLU A 37 21.83 2.31 -0.02
CA GLU A 37 23.14 2.93 -0.30
C GLU A 37 24.01 2.05 -1.22
N ALA A 38 24.02 0.74 -1.00
CA ALA A 38 24.81 -0.20 -1.80
C ALA A 38 24.29 -0.39 -3.24
N THR A 39 23.06 0.01 -3.53
CA THR A 39 22.42 -0.16 -4.86
C THR A 39 22.03 1.14 -5.53
N LYS A 40 22.38 2.29 -4.97
CA LYS A 40 21.98 3.62 -5.46
C LYS A 40 22.36 3.91 -6.91
N ASP A 41 23.43 3.28 -7.41
CA ASP A 41 23.89 3.47 -8.79
C ASP A 41 23.08 2.68 -9.82
N ILE A 42 22.23 1.71 -9.37
CA ILE A 42 21.46 0.84 -10.25
C ILE A 42 19.94 0.91 -10.02
N CYS A 43 19.50 1.37 -8.86
CA CYS A 43 18.09 1.45 -8.53
C CYS A 43 17.83 2.59 -7.54
N ASP A 44 16.80 3.41 -7.82
CA ASP A 44 16.29 4.40 -6.89
C ASP A 44 15.31 3.71 -5.93
N LEU A 45 15.74 3.49 -4.68
CA LEU A 45 14.96 2.82 -3.66
C LEU A 45 14.31 3.83 -2.71
N GLN A 46 12.98 3.87 -2.70
CA GLN A 46 12.19 4.57 -1.69
C GLN A 46 11.83 3.61 -0.55
N VAL A 47 12.09 4.05 0.68
CA VAL A 47 11.84 3.28 1.91
C VAL A 47 10.63 3.84 2.63
N ILE A 48 9.65 2.98 2.88
CA ILE A 48 8.43 3.32 3.63
C ILE A 48 8.64 2.91 5.08
N ALA A 49 8.41 3.82 6.02
CA ALA A 49 8.26 3.50 7.45
C ALA A 49 6.85 2.90 7.65
N PHE A 50 6.75 1.58 7.80
CA PHE A 50 5.49 0.85 7.70
C PHE A 50 5.11 0.16 9.01
N PRO A 51 4.03 0.58 9.70
CA PRO A 51 3.57 -0.04 10.94
C PRO A 51 2.70 -1.27 10.68
N GLN A 52 3.32 -2.42 10.40
CA GLN A 52 2.62 -3.68 10.10
C GLN A 52 1.67 -4.10 11.21
N GLU A 53 2.07 -3.93 12.47
CA GLU A 53 1.31 -4.33 13.65
C GLU A 53 0.32 -3.25 14.14
N GLY A 54 0.18 -2.15 13.39
CA GLY A 54 -0.62 -0.99 13.80
C GLY A 54 0.18 0.04 14.60
N ILE A 55 -0.48 1.11 15.01
CA ILE A 55 0.10 2.20 15.79
C ILE A 55 -0.57 2.29 17.17
N ILE A 56 -1.90 2.21 17.20
CA ILE A 56 -2.67 2.33 18.44
C ILE A 56 -2.66 1.00 19.20
N CYS A 57 -2.77 -0.12 18.48
CA CYS A 57 -2.73 -1.45 19.10
C CYS A 57 -1.31 -1.95 19.41
N ASP A 58 -0.24 -1.28 18.94
CA ASP A 58 1.16 -1.53 19.30
C ASP A 58 1.78 -0.27 19.94
N PRO A 59 1.49 0.02 21.22
CA PRO A 59 1.93 1.25 21.89
C PRO A 59 3.46 1.42 21.94
N GLY A 60 3.94 2.50 21.36
CA GLY A 60 5.37 2.81 21.22
C GLY A 60 5.84 2.84 19.76
N THR A 61 5.08 2.23 18.86
CA THR A 61 5.34 2.27 17.41
C THR A 61 5.30 3.70 16.86
N ASP A 62 4.49 4.58 17.42
CA ASP A 62 4.46 6.00 17.08
C ASP A 62 5.85 6.67 17.18
N LYS A 63 6.61 6.38 18.24
CA LYS A 63 7.96 6.91 18.44
C LYS A 63 8.98 6.26 17.52
N LEU A 64 8.85 4.95 17.28
CA LEU A 64 9.71 4.23 16.36
C LEU A 64 9.53 4.71 14.92
N LEU A 65 8.31 5.07 14.53
CA LEU A 65 8.03 5.67 13.21
C LEU A 65 8.69 7.06 13.09
N GLU A 66 8.64 7.88 14.13
CA GLU A 66 9.39 9.16 14.15
C GLU A 66 10.88 8.92 13.96
N GLU A 67 11.47 7.99 14.72
CA GLU A 67 12.89 7.61 14.60
C GLU A 67 13.21 7.09 13.21
N ALA A 68 12.35 6.23 12.63
CA ALA A 68 12.54 5.70 11.29
C ALA A 68 12.57 6.80 10.21
N MET A 69 11.70 7.80 10.32
CA MET A 69 11.70 8.96 9.42
C MET A 69 12.98 9.80 9.59
N GLU A 70 13.46 9.99 10.81
CA GLU A 70 14.72 10.70 11.10
C GLU A 70 15.95 9.92 10.60
N MET A 71 15.89 8.59 10.55
CA MET A 71 16.93 7.74 9.98
C MET A 71 16.99 7.77 8.46
N GLY A 72 15.97 8.28 7.77
CA GLY A 72 15.99 8.48 6.33
C GLY A 72 14.99 7.63 5.53
N CYS A 73 13.87 7.23 6.14
CA CYS A 73 12.71 6.77 5.38
C CYS A 73 12.18 7.91 4.49
N ASP A 74 11.75 7.57 3.27
CA ASP A 74 11.32 8.54 2.26
C ASP A 74 9.80 8.77 2.29
N VAL A 75 9.04 7.80 2.82
CA VAL A 75 7.59 7.73 2.71
C VAL A 75 6.99 7.30 4.06
N MET A 76 5.89 7.89 4.44
CA MET A 76 5.12 7.47 5.61
C MET A 76 4.13 6.39 5.22
N GLY A 77 4.23 5.24 5.86
CA GLY A 77 3.34 4.10 5.70
C GLY A 77 2.17 4.09 6.67
N GLY A 78 1.30 3.11 6.51
CA GLY A 78 0.19 2.85 7.42
C GLY A 78 -0.49 1.52 7.12
N MET A 79 -1.06 0.93 8.18
CA MET A 79 -1.84 -0.31 8.14
C MET A 79 -3.09 -0.16 9.04
N PRO A 80 -4.05 0.73 8.69
CA PRO A 80 -5.21 0.98 9.57
C PRO A 80 -6.06 -0.27 9.81
N ALA A 81 -6.05 -1.25 8.92
CA ALA A 81 -6.74 -2.53 9.12
C ALA A 81 -6.12 -3.42 10.22
N ALA A 82 -4.93 -3.10 10.73
CA ALA A 82 -4.33 -3.78 11.87
C ALA A 82 -4.94 -3.31 13.20
N GLU A 83 -5.64 -2.18 13.22
CA GLU A 83 -6.23 -1.64 14.42
C GLU A 83 -7.50 -2.43 14.83
N MET A 84 -7.81 -2.42 16.14
CA MET A 84 -8.91 -3.23 16.68
C MET A 84 -10.31 -2.62 16.49
N LEU A 85 -10.39 -1.30 16.33
CA LEU A 85 -11.64 -0.56 16.22
C LEU A 85 -11.58 0.44 15.06
N ASP A 86 -12.71 0.75 14.45
CA ASP A 86 -12.82 1.74 13.37
C ASP A 86 -12.32 3.13 13.80
N GLU A 87 -12.55 3.51 15.06
CA GLU A 87 -12.03 4.76 15.62
C GLU A 87 -10.50 4.76 15.64
N HIS A 88 -9.89 3.65 16.04
CA HIS A 88 -8.43 3.50 16.04
C HIS A 88 -7.87 3.50 14.62
N SER A 89 -8.56 2.91 13.66
CA SER A 89 -8.17 2.98 12.24
C SER A 89 -8.13 4.42 11.74
N ARG A 90 -9.08 5.26 12.17
CA ARG A 90 -9.06 6.70 11.84
C ARG A 90 -7.93 7.46 12.55
N GLU A 91 -7.71 7.20 13.84
CA GLU A 91 -6.60 7.78 14.60
C GLU A 91 -5.25 7.42 13.97
N HIS A 92 -5.12 6.18 13.48
CA HIS A 92 -3.96 5.72 12.72
C HIS A 92 -3.75 6.56 11.46
N VAL A 93 -4.79 6.76 10.65
CA VAL A 93 -4.70 7.57 9.43
C VAL A 93 -4.39 9.03 9.77
N ASP A 94 -5.00 9.61 10.81
CA ASP A 94 -4.70 10.97 11.28
C ASP A 94 -3.22 11.12 11.67
N PHE A 95 -2.66 10.12 12.38
CA PHE A 95 -1.25 10.09 12.73
C PHE A 95 -0.36 10.08 11.48
N VAL A 96 -0.68 9.26 10.49
CA VAL A 96 0.07 9.17 9.22
C VAL A 96 0.10 10.53 8.52
N PHE A 97 -1.04 11.22 8.41
CA PHE A 97 -1.08 12.56 7.80
C PHE A 97 -0.27 13.58 8.59
N LYS A 98 -0.37 13.58 9.91
CA LYS A 98 0.42 14.43 10.79
C LYS A 98 1.94 14.23 10.60
N MET A 99 2.36 12.97 10.46
CA MET A 99 3.76 12.63 10.20
C MET A 99 4.20 13.05 8.80
N ALA A 100 3.34 12.84 7.80
CA ALA A 100 3.63 13.25 6.44
C ALA A 100 3.78 14.78 6.32
N GLU A 101 2.98 15.55 7.04
CA GLU A 101 3.14 17.01 7.13
C GLU A 101 4.45 17.40 7.83
N LYS A 102 4.75 16.77 8.98
CA LYS A 102 5.97 17.03 9.76
C LYS A 102 7.24 16.85 8.93
N TYR A 103 7.30 15.78 8.13
CA TYR A 103 8.48 15.45 7.32
C TYR A 103 8.34 15.87 5.85
N ASN A 104 7.22 16.44 5.45
CA ASN A 104 6.89 16.83 4.08
C ASN A 104 7.11 15.67 3.08
N CYS A 105 6.68 14.46 3.42
CA CYS A 105 6.89 13.26 2.63
C CYS A 105 5.60 12.75 1.94
N LEU A 106 5.73 11.74 1.10
CA LEU A 106 4.60 11.01 0.52
C LEU A 106 3.96 10.09 1.56
N ILE A 107 2.72 9.67 1.28
CA ILE A 107 2.00 8.65 2.05
C ILE A 107 1.78 7.43 1.15
N ASP A 108 2.04 6.23 1.70
CA ASP A 108 1.73 4.97 1.04
C ASP A 108 1.28 3.96 2.09
N MET A 109 -0.01 3.66 2.14
CA MET A 109 -0.61 2.82 3.17
C MET A 109 -1.25 1.58 2.57
N HIS A 110 -1.16 0.45 3.28
CA HIS A 110 -2.04 -0.70 3.03
C HIS A 110 -3.42 -0.38 3.60
N ILE A 111 -4.36 -0.04 2.73
CA ILE A 111 -5.68 0.46 3.11
C ILE A 111 -6.74 -0.55 2.72
N ASP A 112 -7.68 -0.80 3.66
CA ASP A 112 -8.85 -1.65 3.42
C ASP A 112 -8.43 -3.01 2.84
N GLN A 113 -7.32 -3.57 3.34
CA GLN A 113 -6.80 -4.89 2.96
C GLN A 113 -7.60 -5.99 3.64
N SER A 114 -8.89 -5.94 3.49
CA SER A 114 -9.83 -6.89 4.09
C SER A 114 -10.96 -7.24 3.14
N LYS A 115 -11.76 -8.23 3.52
CA LYS A 115 -13.00 -8.62 2.83
C LYS A 115 -14.24 -8.05 3.52
N ASP A 116 -14.03 -7.29 4.57
CA ASP A 116 -15.10 -6.62 5.28
C ASP A 116 -15.58 -5.41 4.47
N MET A 117 -16.83 -5.46 4.05
CA MET A 117 -17.48 -4.35 3.33
C MET A 117 -17.64 -3.09 4.19
N PHE A 118 -17.43 -3.18 5.49
CA PHE A 118 -17.53 -2.06 6.44
C PHE A 118 -16.20 -1.41 6.72
N ASP A 119 -15.08 -2.01 6.29
CA ASP A 119 -13.76 -1.37 6.33
C ASP A 119 -13.73 -0.19 5.34
N ARG A 120 -13.48 1.03 5.83
CA ARG A 120 -13.68 2.29 5.12
C ARG A 120 -12.57 3.32 5.32
N SER A 121 -11.38 2.87 5.63
CA SER A 121 -10.23 3.76 5.81
C SER A 121 -9.85 4.46 4.50
N LEU A 122 -10.14 3.85 3.33
CA LEU A 122 -9.93 4.45 2.02
C LEU A 122 -10.77 5.72 1.80
N GLU A 123 -12.05 5.67 2.18
CA GLU A 123 -12.97 6.83 2.13
C GLU A 123 -12.44 7.97 3.01
N TYR A 124 -12.02 7.64 4.23
CA TYR A 124 -11.47 8.60 5.18
C TYR A 124 -10.16 9.21 4.70
N THR A 125 -9.26 8.39 4.17
CA THR A 125 -7.99 8.82 3.57
C THR A 125 -8.21 9.79 2.41
N ALA A 126 -9.16 9.50 1.50
CA ALA A 126 -9.48 10.40 0.41
C ALA A 126 -10.00 11.75 0.90
N TRP A 127 -10.81 11.75 1.95
CA TRP A 127 -11.29 12.98 2.57
C TRP A 127 -10.15 13.78 3.21
N LEU A 128 -9.30 13.16 4.02
CA LEU A 128 -8.13 13.81 4.63
C LEU A 128 -7.16 14.37 3.58
N THR A 129 -6.92 13.62 2.50
CA THR A 129 -6.07 14.09 1.38
C THR A 129 -6.54 15.46 0.86
N MET A 130 -7.85 15.65 0.72
CA MET A 130 -8.41 16.93 0.31
C MET A 130 -8.30 18.01 1.40
N GLN A 131 -8.48 17.64 2.69
CA GLN A 131 -8.41 18.59 3.80
C GLN A 131 -6.98 19.13 4.01
N HIS A 132 -5.98 18.29 3.84
CA HIS A 132 -4.57 18.64 4.04
C HIS A 132 -3.87 19.16 2.76
N GLY A 133 -4.57 19.20 1.61
CA GLY A 133 -3.97 19.62 0.36
C GLY A 133 -2.88 18.66 -0.15
N TRP A 134 -3.04 17.34 0.12
CA TRP A 134 -2.06 16.29 -0.17
C TRP A 134 -2.33 15.56 -1.50
N GLN A 135 -3.07 16.17 -2.42
CA GLN A 135 -3.42 15.62 -3.72
C GLN A 135 -2.16 15.19 -4.50
N GLY A 136 -2.21 14.02 -5.13
CA GLY A 136 -1.10 13.44 -5.88
C GLY A 136 0.02 12.84 -5.01
N ARG A 137 -0.05 12.97 -3.67
CA ARG A 137 0.99 12.55 -2.74
C ARG A 137 0.60 11.34 -1.89
N VAL A 138 -0.58 10.78 -2.09
CA VAL A 138 -1.13 9.65 -1.34
C VAL A 138 -1.34 8.45 -2.24
N THR A 139 -0.91 7.27 -1.79
CA THR A 139 -1.15 5.98 -2.43
C THR A 139 -1.90 5.08 -1.46
N GLY A 140 -3.02 4.51 -1.90
CA GLY A 140 -3.72 3.43 -1.21
C GLY A 140 -3.31 2.08 -1.81
N GLY A 141 -2.64 1.25 -1.03
CA GLY A 141 -2.31 -0.12 -1.38
C GLY A 141 -3.48 -1.07 -1.10
N HIS A 142 -3.62 -2.13 -1.88
CA HIS A 142 -4.66 -3.15 -1.85
C HIS A 142 -6.07 -2.63 -2.16
N CYS A 143 -6.66 -1.81 -1.33
CA CYS A 143 -8.01 -1.27 -1.47
C CYS A 143 -9.04 -2.37 -1.76
N THR A 144 -8.96 -3.50 -1.06
CA THR A 144 -9.70 -4.72 -1.39
C THR A 144 -11.17 -4.61 -1.02
N SER A 145 -11.49 -4.01 0.15
CA SER A 145 -12.85 -4.01 0.70
C SER A 145 -13.87 -3.32 -0.21
N ILE A 146 -13.44 -2.35 -1.03
CA ILE A 146 -14.32 -1.66 -1.99
C ILE A 146 -14.97 -2.62 -2.99
N THR A 147 -14.39 -3.80 -3.22
CA THR A 147 -14.95 -4.84 -4.09
C THR A 147 -16.19 -5.48 -3.51
N TYR A 148 -16.29 -5.53 -2.19
CA TYR A 148 -17.42 -6.12 -1.46
C TYR A 148 -18.50 -5.09 -1.10
N GLN A 149 -18.19 -3.81 -1.22
CA GLN A 149 -19.14 -2.72 -0.96
C GLN A 149 -20.20 -2.66 -2.07
N ASN A 150 -21.40 -2.19 -1.70
CA ASN A 150 -22.44 -1.99 -2.70
C ASN A 150 -22.03 -0.96 -3.75
N GLN A 151 -22.58 -1.09 -4.96
CA GLN A 151 -22.16 -0.30 -6.12
C GLN A 151 -22.29 1.22 -5.90
N ALA A 152 -23.33 1.67 -5.23
CA ALA A 152 -23.55 3.09 -4.99
C ALA A 152 -22.48 3.69 -4.08
N HIS A 153 -22.09 2.95 -3.02
CA HIS A 153 -21.02 3.37 -2.12
C HIS A 153 -19.65 3.34 -2.82
N ALA A 154 -19.34 2.26 -3.54
CA ALA A 154 -18.10 2.13 -4.28
C ALA A 154 -17.91 3.28 -5.30
N ILE A 155 -18.95 3.65 -6.05
CA ILE A 155 -18.92 4.79 -6.97
C ILE A 155 -18.65 6.10 -6.20
N LYS A 156 -19.27 6.30 -5.03
CA LYS A 156 -19.02 7.47 -4.18
C LYS A 156 -17.53 7.55 -3.80
N VAL A 157 -16.96 6.45 -3.29
CA VAL A 157 -15.56 6.39 -2.87
C VAL A 157 -14.63 6.65 -4.06
N MET A 158 -14.84 5.98 -5.19
CA MET A 158 -14.03 6.20 -6.39
C MET A 158 -14.08 7.66 -6.89
N LYS A 159 -15.23 8.33 -6.82
CA LYS A 159 -15.31 9.78 -7.11
C LYS A 159 -14.47 10.62 -6.14
N MET A 160 -14.47 10.26 -4.85
CA MET A 160 -13.64 10.93 -3.86
C MET A 160 -12.14 10.71 -4.15
N LEU A 161 -11.73 9.48 -4.47
CA LEU A 161 -10.35 9.16 -4.87
C LEU A 161 -9.90 10.00 -6.06
N LYS A 162 -10.76 10.11 -7.09
CA LYS A 162 -10.47 10.92 -8.27
C LYS A 162 -10.32 12.42 -7.91
N GLN A 163 -11.22 12.95 -7.08
CA GLN A 163 -11.16 14.34 -6.64
C GLN A 163 -9.95 14.63 -5.76
N ALA A 164 -9.59 13.69 -4.91
CA ALA A 164 -8.44 13.77 -4.01
C ALA A 164 -7.11 13.46 -4.70
N ASP A 165 -7.14 13.05 -5.98
CA ASP A 165 -5.95 12.59 -6.71
C ASP A 165 -5.13 11.56 -5.93
N VAL A 166 -5.83 10.59 -5.34
CA VAL A 166 -5.22 9.45 -4.63
C VAL A 166 -4.86 8.37 -5.64
N ASN A 167 -3.61 7.91 -5.60
CA ASN A 167 -3.16 6.79 -6.40
C ASN A 167 -3.60 5.47 -5.74
N VAL A 168 -3.86 4.43 -6.54
CA VAL A 168 -4.19 3.10 -6.05
C VAL A 168 -3.14 2.11 -6.51
N CYS A 169 -2.59 1.33 -5.58
CA CYS A 169 -1.68 0.23 -5.85
C CYS A 169 -2.40 -1.11 -5.65
N ALA A 170 -2.76 -1.75 -6.76
CA ALA A 170 -3.43 -3.04 -6.75
C ALA A 170 -2.40 -4.17 -6.67
N ASN A 171 -2.24 -4.79 -5.50
CA ASN A 171 -1.34 -5.92 -5.28
C ASN A 171 -2.02 -7.24 -5.69
N THR A 172 -2.31 -7.38 -6.98
CA THR A 172 -3.22 -8.40 -7.51
C THR A 172 -2.71 -9.82 -7.34
N GLN A 173 -1.42 -10.03 -7.50
CA GLN A 173 -0.82 -11.36 -7.46
C GLN A 173 -0.83 -11.93 -6.04
N THR A 174 -0.44 -11.14 -5.05
CA THR A 174 -0.45 -11.55 -3.64
C THR A 174 -1.85 -11.87 -3.15
N LEU A 175 -2.83 -11.04 -3.48
CA LEU A 175 -4.23 -11.27 -3.07
C LEU A 175 -4.85 -12.51 -3.71
N ALA A 176 -4.39 -12.91 -4.89
CA ALA A 176 -4.85 -14.14 -5.54
C ALA A 176 -4.37 -15.42 -4.82
N ILE A 177 -3.30 -15.31 -4.04
CA ILE A 177 -2.61 -16.43 -3.40
C ILE A 177 -2.87 -16.47 -1.89
N MET A 178 -2.96 -15.31 -1.24
CA MET A 178 -3.15 -15.19 0.21
C MET A 178 -4.54 -15.67 0.64
N GLY A 179 -4.53 -16.69 1.46
CA GLY A 179 -5.69 -17.20 2.18
C GLY A 179 -6.61 -18.10 1.34
N ILE A 180 -7.06 -19.17 1.96
CA ILE A 180 -8.16 -20.00 1.47
C ILE A 180 -9.36 -19.70 2.33
N ASP A 181 -10.33 -18.97 1.76
CA ASP A 181 -11.57 -18.71 2.47
C ASP A 181 -12.59 -19.83 2.30
N PRO A 182 -13.49 -19.99 3.29
CA PRO A 182 -14.72 -20.75 3.08
C PRO A 182 -15.56 -20.12 1.96
N GLU A 183 -16.47 -20.89 1.40
CA GLU A 183 -17.36 -20.41 0.34
C GLU A 183 -18.32 -19.28 0.81
N PRO A 184 -18.63 -18.28 -0.03
CA PRO A 184 -18.12 -18.11 -1.40
C PRO A 184 -16.69 -17.58 -1.41
N ARG A 185 -15.84 -18.22 -2.21
CA ARG A 185 -14.42 -17.80 -2.34
C ARG A 185 -14.32 -16.54 -3.16
N THR A 186 -14.23 -15.45 -2.49
CA THR A 186 -13.96 -14.15 -3.11
C THR A 186 -12.46 -13.88 -3.08
N ARG A 187 -11.90 -13.52 -4.22
CA ARG A 187 -10.48 -13.21 -4.34
C ARG A 187 -10.28 -11.71 -4.39
N GLY A 188 -10.43 -11.05 -3.27
CA GLY A 188 -10.45 -9.62 -3.13
C GLY A 188 -9.34 -8.87 -3.85
N VAL A 189 -9.59 -8.57 -5.12
CA VAL A 189 -8.81 -7.63 -5.90
C VAL A 189 -9.64 -6.36 -6.03
N THR A 190 -9.00 -5.20 -5.87
CA THR A 190 -9.70 -3.92 -6.00
C THR A 190 -10.35 -3.74 -7.38
N ARG A 191 -11.23 -2.77 -7.51
CA ARG A 191 -12.00 -2.49 -8.74
C ARG A 191 -11.17 -1.79 -9.81
N ILE A 192 -10.09 -2.44 -10.28
CA ILE A 192 -9.10 -1.87 -11.19
C ILE A 192 -9.75 -1.21 -12.40
N ARG A 193 -10.60 -1.97 -13.13
CA ARG A 193 -11.23 -1.47 -14.37
C ARG A 193 -12.05 -0.23 -14.13
N GLU A 194 -12.97 -0.25 -13.17
CA GLU A 194 -13.85 0.87 -12.87
C GLU A 194 -13.03 2.11 -12.46
N MET A 195 -11.96 1.93 -11.68
CA MET A 195 -11.08 3.01 -11.27
C MET A 195 -10.34 3.64 -12.45
N VAL A 196 -9.77 2.81 -13.33
CA VAL A 196 -9.07 3.29 -14.54
C VAL A 196 -10.04 4.01 -15.48
N GLU A 197 -11.23 3.47 -15.72
CA GLU A 197 -12.28 4.09 -16.53
C GLU A 197 -12.75 5.44 -15.96
N MET A 198 -12.69 5.61 -14.64
CA MET A 198 -12.94 6.90 -13.97
C MET A 198 -11.72 7.85 -13.99
N GLY A 199 -10.59 7.40 -14.51
CA GLY A 199 -9.35 8.18 -14.62
C GLY A 199 -8.60 8.30 -13.29
N ILE A 200 -8.75 7.35 -12.38
CA ILE A 200 -7.90 7.20 -11.19
C ILE A 200 -6.59 6.55 -11.65
N ASN A 201 -5.46 7.02 -11.13
CA ASN A 201 -4.17 6.39 -11.40
C ASN A 201 -4.08 5.08 -10.62
N VAL A 202 -4.08 3.94 -11.34
CA VAL A 202 -3.96 2.61 -10.76
C VAL A 202 -2.67 1.98 -11.26
N VAL A 203 -1.86 1.48 -10.34
CA VAL A 203 -0.67 0.69 -10.64
C VAL A 203 -0.85 -0.72 -10.09
N THR A 204 -0.19 -1.68 -10.71
CA THR A 204 -0.08 -3.05 -10.17
C THR A 204 1.27 -3.23 -9.50
N ALA A 205 1.30 -3.97 -8.41
CA ALA A 205 2.52 -4.35 -7.73
C ALA A 205 2.43 -5.81 -7.25
N GLN A 206 3.59 -6.36 -6.94
CA GLN A 206 3.70 -7.75 -6.51
C GLN A 206 3.48 -7.90 -5.00
N ASP A 207 3.73 -6.83 -4.23
CA ASP A 207 3.74 -6.77 -2.78
C ASP A 207 4.97 -7.47 -2.18
N THR A 208 5.15 -8.76 -2.45
CA THR A 208 6.27 -9.56 -1.95
C THR A 208 6.99 -10.31 -3.07
N ILE A 209 8.29 -10.57 -2.89
CA ILE A 209 9.13 -11.29 -3.85
C ILE A 209 9.70 -12.52 -3.17
N CYS A 210 9.15 -13.70 -3.45
CA CYS A 210 9.65 -15.01 -3.01
C CYS A 210 9.95 -15.05 -1.50
N ASP A 211 8.95 -14.81 -0.70
CA ASP A 211 9.00 -14.86 0.77
C ASP A 211 7.95 -15.81 1.36
N GLY A 212 7.72 -15.74 2.67
CA GLY A 212 6.76 -16.58 3.38
C GLY A 212 5.30 -16.36 2.99
N PHE A 213 4.96 -15.21 2.41
CA PHE A 213 3.61 -14.88 1.95
C PHE A 213 3.40 -15.26 0.49
N HIS A 214 4.43 -15.12 -0.35
CA HIS A 214 4.33 -15.35 -1.79
C HIS A 214 5.59 -16.05 -2.34
N LEU A 215 5.54 -17.38 -2.45
CA LEU A 215 6.67 -18.20 -2.87
C LEU A 215 7.03 -18.07 -4.36
N TYR A 216 6.12 -17.58 -5.21
CA TYR A 216 6.25 -17.56 -6.66
C TYR A 216 6.56 -16.18 -7.22
N GLY A 217 6.84 -15.19 -6.37
CA GLY A 217 7.19 -13.85 -6.81
C GLY A 217 8.52 -13.83 -7.55
N THR A 218 8.54 -13.23 -8.73
CA THR A 218 9.72 -13.16 -9.60
C THR A 218 10.46 -11.82 -9.52
N GLY A 219 9.76 -10.76 -9.14
CA GLY A 219 10.24 -9.37 -9.26
C GLY A 219 10.11 -8.80 -10.67
N ASP A 220 9.51 -9.56 -11.61
CA ASP A 220 9.21 -9.09 -12.96
C ASP A 220 7.91 -8.27 -12.99
N PRO A 221 7.96 -6.95 -13.33
CA PRO A 221 6.76 -6.13 -13.39
C PRO A 221 5.74 -6.59 -14.44
N LEU A 222 6.15 -7.32 -15.48
CA LEU A 222 5.23 -7.84 -16.48
C LEU A 222 4.38 -8.98 -15.94
N ASP A 223 4.90 -9.80 -15.02
CA ASP A 223 4.13 -10.90 -14.43
C ASP A 223 2.91 -10.39 -13.66
N TYR A 224 3.12 -9.46 -12.72
CA TYR A 224 2.01 -8.93 -11.92
C TYR A 224 1.15 -7.92 -12.71
N GLY A 225 1.71 -7.27 -13.72
CA GLY A 225 0.96 -6.48 -14.68
C GLY A 225 -0.02 -7.35 -15.46
N LEU A 226 0.43 -8.51 -15.95
CA LEU A 226 -0.43 -9.48 -16.65
C LEU A 226 -1.56 -10.00 -15.74
N VAL A 227 -1.25 -10.33 -14.48
CA VAL A 227 -2.27 -10.74 -13.51
C VAL A 227 -3.28 -9.60 -13.29
N GLY A 228 -2.81 -8.35 -13.23
CA GLY A 228 -3.67 -7.16 -13.16
C GLY A 228 -4.63 -7.05 -14.33
N CYS A 229 -4.16 -7.28 -15.56
CA CYS A 229 -5.00 -7.30 -16.77
C CYS A 229 -6.07 -8.39 -16.68
N TYR A 230 -5.73 -9.60 -16.24
CA TYR A 230 -6.72 -10.67 -16.06
C TYR A 230 -7.76 -10.33 -14.97
N CYS A 231 -7.32 -9.79 -13.86
CA CYS A 231 -8.23 -9.37 -12.78
C CYS A 231 -9.17 -8.25 -13.22
N ALA A 232 -8.68 -7.32 -14.03
CA ALA A 232 -9.46 -6.23 -14.61
C ALA A 232 -10.31 -6.65 -15.82
N GLN A 233 -10.17 -7.89 -16.28
CA GLN A 233 -10.81 -8.41 -17.51
C GLN A 233 -10.48 -7.56 -18.75
N TYR A 234 -9.26 -7.07 -18.84
CA TYR A 234 -8.74 -6.43 -20.03
C TYR A 234 -8.34 -7.49 -21.06
N ASN A 235 -8.73 -7.28 -22.31
CA ASN A 235 -8.55 -8.23 -23.39
C ASN A 235 -7.98 -7.60 -24.66
N THR A 236 -7.51 -6.38 -24.58
CA THR A 236 -6.84 -5.68 -25.67
C THR A 236 -5.51 -5.08 -25.19
N PRO A 237 -4.50 -4.94 -26.09
CA PRO A 237 -3.21 -4.37 -25.71
C PRO A 237 -3.26 -2.89 -25.28
N GLU A 238 -4.32 -2.18 -25.64
CA GLU A 238 -4.53 -0.76 -25.34
C GLU A 238 -5.18 -0.53 -23.96
N ALA A 239 -5.58 -1.60 -23.29
CA ALA A 239 -6.32 -1.56 -22.03
C ALA A 239 -5.40 -1.36 -20.80
#